data_3e87fc281b5d8e260170eedbc4ac71d5
#
_entry.id   3e87fc281b5d8e260170eedbc4ac71d5
#
_cell.length_a   1.000
_cell.length_b   1.000
_cell.length_c   1.000
_cell.angle_alpha   90.00
_cell.angle_beta   90.00
_cell.angle_gamma   90.00
#
_symmetry.space_group_name_H-M   'P 1'
#
loop_
_entity.id
_entity.type
_entity.pdbx_description
1 polymer ?
#
loop_
_entity_poly.entity_id
_entity_poly.type
_entity_poly.pdbx_seq_one_letter_code
_entity_poly.pdbx_strand_id
1 'polypeptide(L)'
;LGDVYKRQYLDAFCKPEHFGRYLPDYPNLDELKAHYTRGGLGDMKVKKFLAAIMQEELTPIRERRKEFEKDIPAIYDMLRKGCETARATATATLDEVRKAMKINYFDDVELIAEQAKRFGQE
;
A
#
# COMPACT_ATOMS: atom_id res chain seq x y z
N LEU A 1 -21.12 -6.63 15.69
CA LEU A 1 -20.26 -6.20 14.57
C LEU A 1 -19.06 -5.35 15.04
N GLY A 2 -19.23 -4.40 15.97
CA GLY A 2 -18.13 -3.54 16.43
C GLY A 2 -16.99 -4.24 17.16
N ASP A 3 -17.23 -5.40 17.74
CA ASP A 3 -16.25 -6.17 18.51
C ASP A 3 -15.23 -6.90 17.63
N VAL A 4 -15.65 -7.35 16.46
CA VAL A 4 -14.80 -8.08 15.50
C VAL A 4 -13.67 -7.17 15.01
N TYR A 5 -13.99 -5.93 14.62
CA TYR A 5 -12.98 -5.00 14.09
C TYR A 5 -11.92 -4.61 15.12
N LYS A 6 -12.31 -4.36 16.38
CA LYS A 6 -11.34 -4.06 17.44
C LYS A 6 -10.35 -5.20 17.66
N ARG A 7 -10.83 -6.45 17.66
CA ARG A 7 -9.97 -7.63 17.78
C ARG A 7 -9.01 -7.77 16.60
N GLN A 8 -9.49 -7.57 15.37
CA GLN A 8 -8.64 -7.63 14.17
C GLN A 8 -7.51 -6.60 14.19
N TYR A 9 -7.78 -5.36 14.60
CA TYR A 9 -6.73 -4.36 14.75
C TYR A 9 -5.73 -4.71 15.86
N LEU A 10 -6.20 -5.25 16.98
CA LEU A 10 -5.29 -5.76 18.01
C LEU A 10 -4.46 -6.95 17.53
N ASP A 11 -5.03 -7.85 16.75
CA ASP A 11 -4.29 -8.96 16.13
C ASP A 11 -3.18 -8.49 15.19
N ALA A 12 -3.44 -7.42 14.45
CA ALA A 12 -2.49 -6.88 13.49
C ALA A 12 -1.37 -6.03 14.11
N PHE A 13 -1.67 -5.27 15.17
CA PHE A 13 -0.76 -4.23 15.66
C PHE A 13 -0.29 -4.44 17.11
N CYS A 14 -0.97 -5.29 17.90
CA CYS A 14 -0.59 -5.49 19.29
C CYS A 14 0.66 -6.36 19.40
N LYS A 15 1.64 -5.86 20.15
CA LYS A 15 2.88 -6.58 20.50
C LYS A 15 2.90 -6.88 22.00
N PRO A 16 3.64 -7.90 22.47
CA PRO A 16 3.71 -8.22 23.89
C PRO A 16 4.12 -7.06 24.80
N GLU A 17 5.04 -6.19 24.34
CA GLU A 17 5.51 -5.04 25.09
C GLU A 17 4.42 -3.96 25.34
N HIS A 18 3.37 -3.92 24.54
CA HIS A 18 2.29 -2.96 24.71
C HIS A 18 1.49 -3.22 25.99
N PHE A 19 1.41 -4.48 26.45
CA PHE A 19 0.72 -4.79 27.70
C PHE A 19 1.41 -4.16 28.90
N GLY A 20 2.72 -4.28 29.00
CA GLY A 20 3.49 -3.67 30.08
C GLY A 20 3.36 -2.13 30.13
N ARG A 21 3.20 -1.48 28.95
CA ARG A 21 3.12 -0.03 28.86
C ARG A 21 1.69 0.51 29.08
N TYR A 22 0.70 -0.13 28.49
CA TYR A 22 -0.64 0.46 28.36
C TYR A 22 -1.75 -0.33 29.06
N LEU A 23 -1.51 -1.63 29.32
CA LEU A 23 -2.54 -2.49 29.91
C LEU A 23 -1.92 -3.61 30.78
N PRO A 24 -1.20 -3.27 31.87
CA PRO A 24 -0.45 -4.24 32.68
C PRO A 24 -1.32 -5.27 33.41
N ASP A 25 -2.64 -5.07 33.45
CA ASP A 25 -3.58 -6.04 34.04
C ASP A 25 -3.68 -7.36 33.25
N TYR A 26 -3.16 -7.41 32.04
CA TYR A 26 -3.23 -8.58 31.16
C TYR A 26 -1.83 -9.01 30.70
N PRO A 27 -1.53 -10.32 30.75
CA PRO A 27 -0.22 -10.81 30.34
C PRO A 27 -0.06 -10.86 28.82
N ASN A 28 -1.17 -11.02 28.07
CA ASN A 28 -1.16 -11.16 26.62
C ASN A 28 -2.53 -10.88 26.00
N LEU A 29 -2.56 -10.90 24.65
CA LEU A 29 -3.77 -10.62 23.88
C LEU A 29 -4.85 -11.70 24.02
N ASP A 30 -4.48 -12.95 24.20
CA ASP A 30 -5.43 -14.05 24.30
C ASP A 30 -6.24 -13.96 25.61
N GLU A 31 -5.59 -13.63 26.71
CA GLU A 31 -6.26 -13.38 27.99
C GLU A 31 -7.20 -12.15 27.93
N LEU A 32 -6.76 -11.10 27.26
CA LEU A 32 -7.60 -9.91 27.03
C LEU A 32 -8.84 -10.28 26.20
N LYS A 33 -8.69 -11.04 25.12
CA LYS A 33 -9.78 -11.52 24.27
C LYS A 33 -10.72 -12.46 25.01
N ALA A 34 -10.17 -13.39 25.79
CA ALA A 34 -10.95 -14.33 26.60
C ALA A 34 -11.84 -13.58 27.61
N HIS A 35 -11.27 -12.59 28.32
CA HIS A 35 -12.06 -11.76 29.25
C HIS A 35 -13.12 -10.94 28.52
N TYR A 36 -12.76 -10.34 27.38
CA TYR A 36 -13.70 -9.56 26.58
C TYR A 36 -14.88 -10.40 26.06
N THR A 37 -14.62 -11.63 25.62
CA THR A 37 -15.65 -12.56 25.17
C THR A 37 -16.54 -13.06 26.30
N ARG A 38 -15.95 -13.33 27.50
CA ARG A 38 -16.70 -13.74 28.70
C ARG A 38 -17.62 -12.63 29.22
N GLY A 39 -17.33 -11.38 28.91
CA GLY A 39 -18.05 -10.22 29.40
C GLY A 39 -17.45 -9.64 30.69
N GLY A 40 -17.94 -8.47 31.08
CA GLY A 40 -17.44 -7.74 32.27
C GLY A 40 -16.27 -6.79 31.99
N LEU A 41 -15.60 -6.90 30.87
CA LEU A 41 -14.59 -5.94 30.44
C LEU A 41 -15.25 -4.77 29.69
N GLY A 42 -15.07 -3.58 30.21
CA GLY A 42 -15.62 -2.37 29.59
C GLY A 42 -15.00 -2.08 28.23
N ASP A 43 -15.84 -1.88 27.21
CA ASP A 43 -15.47 -1.58 25.83
C ASP A 43 -14.49 -0.39 25.73
N MET A 44 -14.64 0.62 26.57
CA MET A 44 -13.76 1.78 26.62
C MET A 44 -12.32 1.45 27.02
N LYS A 45 -12.10 0.40 27.82
CA LYS A 45 -10.75 -0.04 28.20
C LYS A 45 -10.01 -0.62 26.99
N VAL A 46 -10.69 -1.46 26.22
CA VAL A 46 -10.16 -2.04 25.00
C VAL A 46 -9.90 -0.97 23.93
N LYS A 47 -10.82 -0.01 23.76
CA LYS A 47 -10.65 1.12 22.82
C LYS A 47 -9.46 2.00 23.19
N LYS A 48 -9.29 2.34 24.47
CA LYS A 48 -8.14 3.14 24.92
C LYS A 48 -6.82 2.41 24.68
N PHE A 49 -6.77 1.11 24.93
CA PHE A 49 -5.60 0.28 24.67
C PHE A 49 -5.26 0.25 23.18
N LEU A 50 -6.24 -0.04 22.33
CA LEU A 50 -6.05 0.00 20.89
C LEU A 50 -5.61 1.39 20.39
N ALA A 51 -6.22 2.45 20.89
CA ALA A 51 -5.85 3.81 20.51
C ALA A 51 -4.40 4.15 20.88
N ALA A 52 -3.92 3.71 22.06
CA ALA A 52 -2.52 3.90 22.45
C ALA A 52 -1.56 3.21 21.51
N ILE A 53 -1.83 1.95 21.15
CA ILE A 53 -1.05 1.18 20.17
C ILE A 53 -1.03 1.88 18.81
N MET A 54 -2.19 2.27 18.31
CA MET A 54 -2.30 2.95 17.02
C MET A 54 -1.58 4.30 17.01
N GLN A 55 -1.59 5.05 18.11
CA GLN A 55 -0.83 6.28 18.20
C GLN A 55 0.68 6.04 18.18
N GLU A 56 1.17 5.00 18.85
CA GLU A 56 2.60 4.62 18.79
C GLU A 56 3.04 4.30 17.35
N GLU A 57 2.26 3.51 16.61
CA GLU A 57 2.56 3.13 15.23
C GLU A 57 2.41 4.30 14.23
N LEU A 58 1.40 5.14 14.41
CA LEU A 58 1.08 6.19 13.44
C LEU A 58 1.84 7.51 13.67
N THR A 59 2.32 7.78 14.88
CA THR A 59 3.02 9.04 15.17
C THR A 59 4.26 9.24 14.30
N PRO A 60 5.17 8.26 14.14
CA PRO A 60 6.35 8.44 13.29
C PRO A 60 5.99 8.67 11.82
N ILE A 61 4.90 8.07 11.35
CA ILE A 61 4.41 8.26 9.97
C ILE A 61 3.90 9.68 9.79
N ARG A 62 3.10 10.18 10.75
CA ARG A 62 2.57 11.56 10.72
C ARG A 62 3.67 12.61 10.80
N GLU A 63 4.71 12.36 11.60
CA GLU A 63 5.86 13.25 11.71
C GLU A 63 6.62 13.32 10.40
N ARG A 64 6.95 12.16 9.78
CA ARG A 64 7.56 12.12 8.44
C ARG A 64 6.71 12.83 7.39
N ARG A 65 5.42 12.64 7.43
CA ARG A 65 4.50 13.35 6.52
C ARG A 65 4.63 14.87 6.66
N LYS A 66 4.64 15.39 7.90
CA LYS A 66 4.81 16.82 8.16
C LYS A 66 6.13 17.36 7.63
N GLU A 67 7.21 16.56 7.66
CA GLU A 67 8.49 16.96 7.07
C GLU A 67 8.39 17.08 5.54
N PHE A 68 7.78 16.11 4.87
CA PHE A 68 7.56 16.19 3.42
C PHE A 68 6.64 17.36 3.02
N GLU A 69 5.62 17.67 3.82
CA GLU A 69 4.71 18.79 3.56
C GLU A 69 5.41 20.17 3.54
N LYS A 70 6.63 20.28 4.09
CA LYS A 70 7.41 21.52 4.06
C LYS A 70 8.02 21.84 2.69
N ASP A 71 8.20 20.85 1.83
CA ASP A 71 8.78 21.01 0.49
C ASP A 71 7.97 20.24 -0.56
N ILE A 72 6.85 20.83 -0.94
CA ILE A 72 5.97 20.27 -1.97
C ILE A 72 6.65 20.16 -3.34
N PRO A 73 7.48 21.13 -3.82
CA PRO A 73 8.24 20.97 -5.06
C PRO A 73 9.10 19.70 -5.07
N ALA A 74 9.83 19.38 -4.00
CA ALA A 74 10.65 18.18 -3.91
C ALA A 74 9.81 16.89 -4.00
N ILE A 75 8.57 16.89 -3.47
CA ILE A 75 7.65 15.76 -3.62
C ILE A 75 7.31 15.55 -5.10
N TYR A 76 6.98 16.60 -5.82
CA TYR A 76 6.66 16.51 -7.25
C TYR A 76 7.85 16.04 -8.08
N ASP A 77 9.07 16.44 -7.75
CA ASP A 77 10.28 15.95 -8.42
C ASP A 77 10.53 14.46 -8.13
N MET A 78 10.30 14.01 -6.91
CA MET A 78 10.37 12.60 -6.55
C MET A 78 9.34 11.76 -7.32
N LEU A 79 8.10 12.24 -7.41
CA LEU A 79 7.03 11.59 -8.18
C LEU A 79 7.37 11.55 -9.68
N ARG A 80 7.93 12.63 -10.25
CA ARG A 80 8.35 12.67 -11.66
C ARG A 80 9.39 11.61 -11.95
N LYS A 81 10.45 11.52 -11.12
CA LYS A 81 11.50 10.49 -11.25
C LYS A 81 10.93 9.08 -11.15
N GLY A 82 10.03 8.84 -10.21
CA GLY A 82 9.32 7.56 -10.09
C GLY A 82 8.48 7.22 -11.33
N CYS A 83 7.78 8.20 -11.88
CA CYS A 83 7.02 8.03 -13.12
C CYS A 83 7.91 7.73 -14.33
N GLU A 84 9.10 8.34 -14.43
CA GLU A 84 10.05 8.04 -15.50
C GLU A 84 10.52 6.58 -15.44
N THR A 85 10.87 6.10 -14.25
CA THR A 85 11.26 4.70 -14.03
C THR A 85 10.13 3.73 -14.36
N ALA A 86 8.92 4.00 -13.86
CA ALA A 86 7.75 3.17 -14.12
C ALA A 86 7.38 3.16 -15.61
N ARG A 87 7.48 4.32 -16.28
CA ARG A 87 7.21 4.45 -17.72
C ARG A 87 8.19 3.65 -18.55
N ALA A 88 9.48 3.67 -18.23
CA ALA A 88 10.48 2.90 -18.94
C ALA A 88 10.16 1.39 -18.92
N THR A 89 9.85 0.85 -17.73
CA THR A 89 9.46 -0.56 -17.57
C THR A 89 8.16 -0.88 -18.31
N ALA A 90 7.13 -0.05 -18.14
CA ALA A 90 5.83 -0.26 -18.77
C ALA A 90 5.92 -0.18 -20.31
N THR A 91 6.72 0.77 -20.85
CA THR A 91 6.93 0.89 -22.30
C THR A 91 7.59 -0.36 -22.87
N ALA A 92 8.66 -0.85 -22.26
CA ALA A 92 9.34 -2.06 -22.71
C ALA A 92 8.37 -3.26 -22.80
N THR A 93 7.60 -3.51 -21.73
CA THR A 93 6.59 -4.57 -21.71
C THR A 93 5.50 -4.36 -22.77
N LEU A 94 5.01 -3.12 -22.92
CA LEU A 94 3.97 -2.80 -23.88
C LEU A 94 4.45 -2.98 -25.33
N ASP A 95 5.70 -2.66 -25.62
CA ASP A 95 6.29 -2.85 -26.95
C ASP A 95 6.42 -4.33 -27.29
N GLU A 96 6.79 -5.18 -26.33
CA GLU A 96 6.77 -6.64 -26.52
C GLU A 96 5.36 -7.15 -26.83
N VAL A 97 4.37 -6.70 -26.08
CA VAL A 97 2.95 -7.06 -26.29
C VAL A 97 2.48 -6.60 -27.68
N ARG A 98 2.77 -5.37 -28.07
CA ARG A 98 2.39 -4.83 -29.38
C ARG A 98 3.01 -5.63 -30.53
N LYS A 99 4.29 -6.01 -30.41
CA LYS A 99 4.96 -6.87 -31.42
C LYS A 99 4.30 -8.26 -31.47
N ALA A 100 4.04 -8.88 -30.30
CA ALA A 100 3.42 -10.19 -30.25
C ALA A 100 1.99 -10.19 -30.85
N MET A 101 1.24 -9.11 -30.65
CA MET A 101 -0.10 -8.92 -31.20
C MET A 101 -0.11 -8.41 -32.65
N LYS A 102 1.05 -8.09 -33.22
CA LYS A 102 1.20 -7.48 -34.54
C LYS A 102 0.41 -6.18 -34.71
N ILE A 103 0.42 -5.33 -33.68
CA ILE A 103 -0.20 -4.01 -33.69
C ILE A 103 0.84 -2.87 -33.59
N ASN A 104 2.09 -3.19 -33.94
CA ASN A 104 3.21 -2.24 -34.02
C ASN A 104 3.40 -1.71 -35.44
N TYR A 105 2.32 -1.37 -36.13
CA TYR A 105 2.29 -1.08 -37.60
C TYR A 105 3.31 -0.03 -38.05
N PHE A 106 3.60 0.96 -37.24
CA PHE A 106 4.52 2.05 -37.59
C PHE A 106 6.00 1.64 -37.52
N ASP A 107 6.30 0.61 -36.73
CA ASP A 107 7.65 0.11 -36.51
C ASP A 107 7.92 -1.23 -37.23
N ASP A 108 6.91 -1.80 -37.91
CA ASP A 108 7.01 -3.03 -38.65
C ASP A 108 7.44 -2.75 -40.09
N VAL A 109 8.76 -2.69 -40.27
CA VAL A 109 9.38 -2.39 -41.55
C VAL A 109 9.04 -3.45 -42.62
N GLU A 110 8.91 -4.72 -42.23
CA GLU A 110 8.57 -5.81 -43.13
C GLU A 110 7.13 -5.68 -43.65
N LEU A 111 6.19 -5.43 -42.75
CA LEU A 111 4.79 -5.18 -43.09
C LEU A 111 4.64 -3.98 -44.02
N ILE A 112 5.32 -2.87 -43.74
CA ILE A 112 5.31 -1.66 -44.58
C ILE A 112 5.84 -1.97 -45.97
N ALA A 113 6.97 -2.68 -46.08
CA ALA A 113 7.57 -3.05 -47.37
C ALA A 113 6.68 -4.00 -48.17
N GLU A 114 6.01 -4.97 -47.53
CA GLU A 114 5.06 -5.87 -48.15
C GLU A 114 3.85 -5.11 -48.71
N GLN A 115 3.27 -4.24 -47.92
CA GLN A 115 2.13 -3.40 -48.34
C GLN A 115 2.50 -2.44 -49.48
N ALA A 116 3.68 -1.83 -49.43
CA ALA A 116 4.18 -0.98 -50.51
C ALA A 116 4.33 -1.76 -51.82
N LYS A 117 4.82 -3.01 -51.80
CA LYS A 117 4.87 -3.88 -52.99
C LYS A 117 3.49 -4.26 -53.51
N ARG A 118 2.53 -4.49 -52.59
CA ARG A 118 1.19 -4.96 -52.97
C ARG A 118 0.32 -3.84 -53.54
N PHE A 119 0.42 -2.63 -53.04
CA PHE A 119 -0.45 -1.51 -53.40
C PHE A 119 0.27 -0.37 -54.12
N GLY A 120 1.58 -0.38 -54.22
CA GLY A 120 2.37 0.65 -54.92
C GLY A 120 2.66 0.39 -56.35
N GLN A 121 2.02 -0.64 -57.00
CA GLN A 121 2.14 -0.97 -58.42
C GLN A 121 0.82 -0.54 -59.11
N GLU A 122 0.61 0.77 -59.22
CA GLU A 122 -0.27 1.36 -60.23
C GLU A 122 0.55 2.22 -61.20
#